data_a3a8f6851fa81cc0dcf2a3f14f08567f
#
_entry.id   a3a8f6851fa81cc0dcf2a3f14f08567f
#
_cell.length_a   1.000
_cell.length_b   1.000
_cell.length_c   1.000
_cell.angle_alpha   90.00
_cell.angle_beta   90.00
_cell.angle_gamma   90.00
#
_symmetry.space_group_name_H-M   'P 1'
#
loop_
_entity.id
_entity.type
_entity.pdbx_description
1 polymer ?
#
loop_
_entity_poly.entity_id
_entity_poly.type
_entity_poly.pdbx_seq_one_letter_code
_entity_poly.pdbx_strand_id
1 'polypeptide(L)'
;MMKTTLLTLAAALLPLCQLHAATQLNILFFTSDDMNFDSSGVCGGPIKDLTPNIDRLAAEGLRFQHAYSTVAVCQPVRQIMQTGLYPHRNGAMGFFPVKPEVRTLNQQLHDAGYLISMFGKINHHQPAEKFCVDVGDDKISRHPSQLAEATRKFLKMARDQGRPFFHNVNCYDPHRPFIGINGPADLAQGEPPSRWIKPEEITQVPGFLEDLPEIRRELAGYYTNVRRLDDALGAVLKVLKEEGFADNTLVMFYGGDHGMSFPFAKSNDYENSSRGALMIRWPGVTKPGVVDTNHLVSTIDFAPTLLEAAGLPPLAGIDGRSFLPAVKGATMTGWDRVFTFYNAAFGNKWLPMRCVRTKDRSYIWNAWSDGKRQYQTENMAGLTWKAMLAAAATNPAIKARTDFYLHRVPEEFYDLSNDRCERTNLIGEPSRQAEIEAMRQDLLALMRRTGDPFTEAFAHRDNKDLVPGVLKQLNTEYGGKKPPKEKTAE
;
A
#
# COMPACT_ATOMS: atom_id res chain seq x y z
N MET A 1 24.84 -38.95 80.51
CA MET A 1 25.52 -37.99 79.66
C MET A 1 24.85 -38.03 78.24
N MET A 2 23.93 -37.10 78.07
CA MET A 2 23.23 -36.96 76.71
C MET A 2 23.98 -35.94 75.92
N LYS A 3 24.39 -36.33 74.66
CA LYS A 3 24.98 -35.45 73.71
C LYS A 3 23.88 -34.92 72.80
N THR A 4 23.66 -33.61 72.90
CA THR A 4 22.73 -32.87 72.03
C THR A 4 23.44 -32.49 70.73
N THR A 5 22.96 -32.99 69.60
CA THR A 5 23.47 -32.62 68.26
C THR A 5 22.64 -31.47 67.70
N LEU A 6 23.27 -30.30 67.50
CA LEU A 6 22.66 -29.17 66.77
C LEU A 6 22.69 -29.47 65.25
N LEU A 7 21.53 -29.49 64.66
CA LEU A 7 21.40 -29.43 63.16
C LEU A 7 21.37 -27.97 62.74
N THR A 8 22.38 -27.54 62.00
CA THR A 8 22.42 -26.24 61.31
C THR A 8 21.72 -26.35 59.96
N LEU A 9 20.56 -25.68 59.81
CA LEU A 9 19.84 -25.55 58.56
C LEU A 9 20.51 -24.46 57.72
N ALA A 10 21.21 -24.84 56.64
CA ALA A 10 21.72 -23.91 55.63
C ALA A 10 20.59 -23.55 54.66
N ALA A 11 20.07 -22.33 54.75
CA ALA A 11 19.12 -21.78 53.77
C ALA A 11 19.87 -21.42 52.48
N ALA A 12 19.68 -22.23 51.42
CA ALA A 12 20.17 -21.93 50.09
C ALA A 12 19.35 -20.76 49.49
N LEU A 13 19.95 -19.59 49.42
CA LEU A 13 19.44 -18.45 48.62
C LEU A 13 19.61 -18.79 47.14
N LEU A 14 18.51 -19.24 46.50
CA LEU A 14 18.42 -19.29 45.03
C LEU A 14 18.37 -17.84 44.52
N PRO A 15 19.23 -17.47 43.55
CA PRO A 15 19.09 -16.17 42.92
C PRO A 15 17.77 -16.17 42.12
N LEU A 16 16.86 -15.24 42.51
CA LEU A 16 15.74 -14.87 41.63
C LEU A 16 16.35 -14.35 40.32
N CYS A 17 16.43 -15.19 39.32
CA CYS A 17 16.51 -14.74 37.93
C CYS A 17 15.23 -13.91 37.67
N GLN A 18 15.35 -12.59 37.79
CA GLN A 18 14.37 -11.69 37.19
C GLN A 18 14.38 -12.01 35.70
N LEU A 19 13.42 -12.85 35.25
CA LEU A 19 13.03 -12.84 33.86
C LEU A 19 12.64 -11.37 33.58
N HIS A 20 13.53 -10.62 32.93
CA HIS A 20 13.12 -9.42 32.21
C HIS A 20 12.09 -9.93 31.21
N ALA A 21 10.80 -9.70 31.49
CA ALA A 21 9.77 -9.82 30.48
C ALA A 21 10.28 -9.00 29.30
N ALA A 22 10.59 -9.67 28.18
CA ALA A 22 11.00 -8.98 26.98
C ALA A 22 9.95 -7.90 26.72
N THR A 23 10.37 -6.64 26.73
CA THR A 23 9.46 -5.53 26.50
C THR A 23 8.79 -5.78 25.15
N GLN A 24 7.45 -5.91 25.16
CA GLN A 24 6.69 -6.17 23.94
C GLN A 24 7.00 -5.09 22.92
N LEU A 25 7.18 -5.49 21.66
CA LEU A 25 7.54 -4.61 20.55
C LEU A 25 6.40 -3.61 20.27
N ASN A 26 6.71 -2.33 20.22
CA ASN A 26 5.80 -1.33 19.70
C ASN A 26 5.89 -1.27 18.18
N ILE A 27 4.79 -0.94 17.50
CA ILE A 27 4.71 -0.86 16.05
C ILE A 27 4.12 0.48 15.64
N LEU A 28 4.84 1.24 14.82
CA LEU A 28 4.34 2.37 14.06
C LEU A 28 4.22 1.93 12.60
N PHE A 29 3.00 1.82 12.12
CA PHE A 29 2.69 1.57 10.71
C PHE A 29 2.16 2.85 10.07
N PHE A 30 2.97 3.47 9.22
CA PHE A 30 2.65 4.71 8.54
C PHE A 30 2.44 4.45 7.04
N THR A 31 1.27 4.77 6.52
CA THR A 31 0.94 4.67 5.09
C THR A 31 0.57 6.02 4.52
N SER A 32 0.87 6.25 3.25
CA SER A 32 0.34 7.37 2.47
C SER A 32 -0.76 6.90 1.52
N ASP A 33 -1.41 7.84 0.85
CA ASP A 33 -2.47 7.60 -0.15
C ASP A 33 -2.08 8.20 -1.50
N ASP A 34 -2.16 7.44 -2.58
CA ASP A 34 -1.84 7.88 -3.96
C ASP A 34 -0.36 8.30 -4.18
N MET A 35 0.62 7.70 -3.49
CA MET A 35 2.03 8.05 -3.68
C MET A 35 2.74 7.10 -4.64
N ASN A 36 3.29 7.61 -5.74
CA ASN A 36 4.13 6.82 -6.63
C ASN A 36 5.47 6.46 -5.98
N PHE A 37 6.02 5.30 -6.33
CA PHE A 37 7.33 4.83 -5.82
C PHE A 37 8.44 5.88 -5.98
N ASP A 38 8.55 6.45 -7.18
CA ASP A 38 9.55 7.44 -7.57
C ASP A 38 9.23 8.88 -7.13
N SER A 39 8.28 9.07 -6.22
CA SER A 39 7.98 10.38 -5.65
C SER A 39 8.89 10.75 -4.48
N SER A 40 9.59 9.80 -3.86
CA SER A 40 10.57 10.08 -2.82
C SER A 40 12.00 10.21 -3.37
N GLY A 41 12.82 11.06 -2.75
CA GLY A 41 14.19 11.31 -3.18
C GLY A 41 15.02 10.03 -3.23
N VAL A 42 14.95 9.22 -2.18
CA VAL A 42 15.70 7.95 -2.05
C VAL A 42 15.26 6.88 -3.08
N CYS A 43 14.09 7.03 -3.71
CA CYS A 43 13.61 6.15 -4.77
C CYS A 43 13.77 6.74 -6.18
N GLY A 44 14.51 7.84 -6.33
CA GLY A 44 14.78 8.48 -7.63
C GLY A 44 13.81 9.59 -8.01
N GLY A 45 13.16 10.21 -7.02
CA GLY A 45 12.24 11.33 -7.24
C GLY A 45 12.87 12.52 -7.97
N PRO A 46 12.14 13.16 -8.90
CA PRO A 46 12.70 14.21 -9.76
C PRO A 46 12.90 15.55 -9.04
N ILE A 47 12.33 15.72 -7.85
CA ILE A 47 12.39 16.98 -7.10
C ILE A 47 13.42 16.86 -5.98
N LYS A 48 14.49 17.67 -6.05
CA LYS A 48 15.52 17.69 -5.04
C LYS A 48 14.97 18.10 -3.66
N ASP A 49 15.39 17.41 -2.61
CA ASP A 49 15.03 17.67 -1.21
C ASP A 49 13.49 17.69 -0.96
N LEU A 50 12.75 16.89 -1.72
CA LEU A 50 11.30 16.80 -1.57
C LEU A 50 10.90 16.06 -0.28
N THR A 51 11.58 14.96 0.05
CA THR A 51 11.19 14.01 1.10
C THR A 51 12.30 13.74 2.13
N PRO A 52 12.85 14.76 2.82
CA PRO A 52 14.01 14.57 3.69
C PRO A 52 13.73 13.66 4.90
N ASN A 53 12.50 13.55 5.38
CA ASN A 53 12.15 12.67 6.50
C ASN A 53 12.01 11.21 6.06
N ILE A 54 11.40 10.96 4.90
CA ILE A 54 11.33 9.63 4.27
C ILE A 54 12.75 9.16 3.90
N ASP A 55 13.57 10.03 3.32
CA ASP A 55 14.93 9.71 2.92
C ASP A 55 15.82 9.39 4.14
N ARG A 56 15.63 10.11 5.25
CA ARG A 56 16.30 9.83 6.52
C ARG A 56 15.85 8.49 7.09
N LEU A 57 14.53 8.17 7.09
CA LEU A 57 14.02 6.88 7.55
C LEU A 57 14.64 5.72 6.77
N ALA A 58 14.77 5.85 5.45
CA ALA A 58 15.44 4.87 4.61
C ALA A 58 16.94 4.73 4.94
N ALA A 59 17.62 5.83 5.23
CA ALA A 59 19.04 5.82 5.64
C ALA A 59 19.24 5.19 7.03
N GLU A 60 18.27 5.30 7.93
CA GLU A 60 18.30 4.71 9.27
C GLU A 60 17.82 3.24 9.31
N GLY A 61 17.27 2.72 8.23
CA GLY A 61 16.66 1.39 8.15
C GLY A 61 16.97 0.61 6.88
N LEU A 62 16.05 -0.29 6.56
CA LEU A 62 16.04 -1.11 5.35
C LEU A 62 15.00 -0.57 4.37
N ARG A 63 15.33 -0.45 3.08
CA ARG A 63 14.40 -0.15 1.99
C ARG A 63 14.25 -1.34 1.05
N PHE A 64 13.01 -1.71 0.72
CA PHE A 64 12.74 -2.67 -0.34
C PHE A 64 12.63 -1.97 -1.70
N GLN A 65 13.37 -2.48 -2.68
CA GLN A 65 13.33 -1.96 -4.05
C GLN A 65 12.07 -2.41 -4.80
N HIS A 66 11.50 -3.55 -4.39
CA HIS A 66 10.40 -4.23 -5.06
C HIS A 66 9.28 -4.54 -4.05
N ALA A 67 8.49 -3.53 -3.70
CA ALA A 67 7.30 -3.67 -2.87
C ALA A 67 6.06 -3.24 -3.66
N TYR A 68 4.98 -4.01 -3.59
CA TYR A 68 3.82 -3.84 -4.45
C TYR A 68 2.51 -3.87 -3.67
N SER A 69 1.58 -3.03 -4.06
CA SER A 69 0.20 -3.09 -3.61
C SER A 69 -0.53 -4.22 -4.33
N THR A 70 -1.17 -5.10 -3.59
CA THR A 70 -1.93 -6.22 -4.16
C THR A 70 -3.12 -5.74 -5.00
N VAL A 71 -3.71 -4.60 -4.62
CA VAL A 71 -4.80 -3.94 -5.36
C VAL A 71 -4.54 -2.44 -5.39
N ALA A 72 -4.57 -1.82 -6.56
CA ALA A 72 -4.29 -0.39 -6.71
C ALA A 72 -5.53 0.50 -6.44
N VAL A 73 -6.21 0.27 -5.30
CA VAL A 73 -7.36 1.05 -4.80
C VAL A 73 -7.35 1.06 -3.27
N CYS A 74 -7.61 2.22 -2.69
CA CYS A 74 -7.40 2.54 -1.26
C CYS A 74 -8.06 1.54 -0.29
N GLN A 75 -9.40 1.40 -0.27
CA GLN A 75 -10.08 0.55 0.70
C GLN A 75 -9.71 -0.93 0.53
N PRO A 76 -9.76 -1.54 -0.67
CA PRO A 76 -9.36 -2.93 -0.85
C PRO A 76 -7.96 -3.22 -0.36
N VAL A 77 -6.95 -2.41 -0.73
CA VAL A 77 -5.56 -2.68 -0.35
C VAL A 77 -5.35 -2.54 1.15
N ARG A 78 -5.98 -1.55 1.81
CA ARG A 78 -5.89 -1.37 3.27
C ARG A 78 -6.50 -2.56 4.02
N GLN A 79 -7.60 -3.11 3.52
CA GLN A 79 -8.18 -4.33 4.08
C GLN A 79 -7.33 -5.58 3.81
N ILE A 80 -6.61 -5.63 2.68
CA ILE A 80 -5.63 -6.69 2.40
C ILE A 80 -4.45 -6.62 3.36
N MET A 81 -3.90 -5.42 3.62
CA MET A 81 -2.83 -5.20 4.61
C MET A 81 -3.22 -5.71 6.01
N GLN A 82 -4.52 -5.65 6.35
CA GLN A 82 -5.05 -6.07 7.64
C GLN A 82 -5.42 -7.55 7.72
N THR A 83 -5.67 -8.21 6.60
CA THR A 83 -6.19 -9.59 6.59
C THR A 83 -5.21 -10.62 6.04
N GLY A 84 -4.23 -10.21 5.25
CA GLY A 84 -3.31 -11.12 4.55
C GLY A 84 -4.03 -12.02 3.54
N LEU A 85 -5.19 -11.60 3.02
CA LEU A 85 -6.02 -12.37 2.07
C LEU A 85 -6.27 -11.58 0.79
N TYR A 86 -6.31 -12.26 -0.35
CA TYR A 86 -6.74 -11.68 -1.62
C TYR A 86 -8.19 -11.15 -1.56
N PRO A 87 -8.57 -10.16 -2.40
CA PRO A 87 -9.84 -9.45 -2.27
C PRO A 87 -11.07 -10.37 -2.43
N HIS A 88 -11.01 -11.40 -3.27
CA HIS A 88 -12.10 -12.36 -3.43
C HIS A 88 -12.28 -13.29 -2.20
N ARG A 89 -11.22 -13.43 -1.38
CA ARG A 89 -11.27 -14.22 -0.14
C ARG A 89 -11.70 -13.38 1.06
N ASN A 90 -11.19 -12.16 1.20
CA ASN A 90 -11.59 -11.30 2.32
C ASN A 90 -12.92 -10.55 2.11
N GLY A 91 -13.44 -10.48 0.87
CA GLY A 91 -14.67 -9.78 0.52
C GLY A 91 -14.48 -8.36 -0.01
N ALA A 92 -13.27 -7.80 0.09
CA ALA A 92 -12.96 -6.43 -0.35
C ALA A 92 -12.68 -6.37 -1.86
N MET A 93 -13.60 -6.84 -2.68
CA MET A 93 -13.49 -6.82 -4.15
C MET A 93 -13.53 -5.40 -4.74
N GLY A 94 -13.90 -4.41 -3.94
CA GLY A 94 -14.01 -2.99 -4.20
C GLY A 94 -14.22 -2.28 -2.86
N PHE A 95 -15.01 -1.23 -2.83
CA PHE A 95 -15.38 -0.53 -1.59
C PHE A 95 -16.43 -1.33 -0.78
N PHE A 96 -16.10 -2.58 -0.44
CA PHE A 96 -16.94 -3.49 0.33
C PHE A 96 -16.29 -3.86 1.65
N PRO A 97 -17.08 -4.16 2.69
CA PRO A 97 -16.54 -4.57 3.99
C PRO A 97 -15.86 -5.94 3.93
N VAL A 98 -14.92 -6.17 4.83
CA VAL A 98 -14.35 -7.49 5.10
C VAL A 98 -15.46 -8.45 5.57
N LYS A 99 -15.42 -9.70 5.10
CA LYS A 99 -16.39 -10.74 5.50
C LYS A 99 -16.40 -10.97 7.01
N PRO A 100 -17.55 -11.30 7.62
CA PRO A 100 -17.66 -11.49 9.07
C PRO A 100 -16.69 -12.50 9.66
N GLU A 101 -16.43 -13.62 8.98
CA GLU A 101 -15.55 -14.70 9.42
C GLU A 101 -14.06 -14.38 9.30
N VAL A 102 -13.67 -13.36 8.53
CA VAL A 102 -12.26 -13.00 8.33
C VAL A 102 -11.73 -12.22 9.52
N ARG A 103 -10.64 -12.70 10.13
CA ARG A 103 -9.96 -12.03 11.22
C ARG A 103 -8.96 -10.99 10.69
N THR A 104 -8.75 -9.91 11.44
CA THR A 104 -7.82 -8.82 11.08
C THR A 104 -6.57 -8.82 11.94
N LEU A 105 -5.50 -8.19 11.43
CA LEU A 105 -4.27 -7.88 12.19
C LEU A 105 -4.59 -7.13 13.48
N ASN A 106 -5.45 -6.10 13.40
CA ASN A 106 -5.85 -5.31 14.56
C ASN A 106 -6.52 -6.16 15.64
N GLN A 107 -7.45 -7.08 15.28
CA GLN A 107 -8.06 -8.00 16.24
C GLN A 107 -7.01 -8.89 16.91
N GLN A 108 -6.05 -9.42 16.15
CA GLN A 108 -5.00 -10.28 16.69
C GLN A 108 -4.09 -9.52 17.67
N LEU A 109 -3.70 -8.30 17.32
CA LEU A 109 -2.89 -7.43 18.20
C LEU A 109 -3.66 -6.99 19.43
N HIS A 110 -4.93 -6.58 19.28
CA HIS A 110 -5.79 -6.17 20.40
C HIS A 110 -5.96 -7.28 21.42
N ASP A 111 -6.23 -8.52 20.97
CA ASP A 111 -6.36 -9.69 21.86
C ASP A 111 -5.04 -10.05 22.56
N ALA A 112 -3.90 -9.66 21.98
CA ALA A 112 -2.58 -9.77 22.58
C ALA A 112 -2.24 -8.60 23.54
N GLY A 113 -3.19 -7.69 23.81
CA GLY A 113 -3.06 -6.60 24.74
C GLY A 113 -2.52 -5.28 24.17
N TYR A 114 -2.32 -5.19 22.86
CA TYR A 114 -1.89 -3.93 22.21
C TYR A 114 -2.97 -2.85 22.32
N LEU A 115 -2.53 -1.61 22.55
CA LEU A 115 -3.34 -0.42 22.35
C LEU A 115 -3.32 -0.06 20.86
N ILE A 116 -4.49 0.13 20.26
CA ILE A 116 -4.63 0.36 18.82
C ILE A 116 -5.04 1.80 18.54
N SER A 117 -4.25 2.54 17.79
CA SER A 117 -4.71 3.81 17.23
C SER A 117 -4.84 3.75 15.72
N MET A 118 -5.73 4.57 15.17
CA MET A 118 -5.86 4.76 13.73
C MET A 118 -6.14 6.23 13.41
N PHE A 119 -5.20 6.88 12.72
CA PHE A 119 -5.34 8.26 12.29
C PHE A 119 -5.37 8.35 10.76
N GLY A 120 -6.50 8.85 10.23
CA GLY A 120 -6.81 8.89 8.80
C GLY A 120 -7.32 7.56 8.22
N LYS A 121 -8.14 7.64 7.20
CA LYS A 121 -8.69 6.50 6.44
C LYS A 121 -9.41 5.44 7.29
N ILE A 122 -9.99 5.83 8.42
CA ILE A 122 -10.76 4.93 9.29
C ILE A 122 -11.96 4.37 8.54
N ASN A 123 -12.62 5.19 7.73
CA ASN A 123 -13.75 4.80 6.90
C ASN A 123 -13.42 3.76 5.82
N HIS A 124 -12.13 3.56 5.49
CA HIS A 124 -11.66 2.51 4.59
C HIS A 124 -11.39 1.17 5.29
N HIS A 125 -11.64 1.10 6.60
CA HIS A 125 -11.52 -0.12 7.41
C HIS A 125 -12.91 -0.57 7.84
N GLN A 126 -13.56 -1.42 7.03
CA GLN A 126 -14.94 -1.81 7.19
C GLN A 126 -15.10 -3.34 7.34
N PRO A 127 -15.98 -3.81 8.22
CA PRO A 127 -16.78 -3.02 9.16
C PRO A 127 -15.93 -2.57 10.35
N ALA A 128 -16.22 -1.38 10.91
CA ALA A 128 -15.34 -0.69 11.88
C ALA A 128 -15.01 -1.52 13.13
N GLU A 129 -15.95 -2.29 13.63
CA GLU A 129 -15.79 -3.13 14.83
C GLU A 129 -14.70 -4.20 14.71
N LYS A 130 -14.34 -4.60 13.48
CA LYS A 130 -13.24 -5.55 13.25
C LYS A 130 -11.85 -4.96 13.40
N PHE A 131 -11.74 -3.65 13.50
CA PHE A 131 -10.44 -2.99 13.55
C PHE A 131 -10.03 -2.54 14.96
N CYS A 132 -10.88 -2.74 15.98
CA CYS A 132 -10.57 -2.58 17.40
C CYS A 132 -9.80 -1.29 17.71
N VAL A 133 -10.27 -0.14 17.18
CA VAL A 133 -9.58 1.15 17.33
C VAL A 133 -9.91 1.75 18.68
N ASP A 134 -8.92 1.83 19.59
CA ASP A 134 -9.06 2.47 20.92
C ASP A 134 -9.05 4.01 20.78
N VAL A 135 -8.21 4.54 19.88
CA VAL A 135 -8.06 5.99 19.64
C VAL A 135 -8.01 6.24 18.13
N GLY A 136 -8.89 7.09 17.61
CA GLY A 136 -8.91 7.38 16.18
C GLY A 136 -9.40 8.80 15.85
N ASP A 137 -8.87 9.35 14.75
CA ASP A 137 -9.35 10.59 14.14
C ASP A 137 -9.11 10.54 12.63
N ASP A 138 -10.16 10.72 11.84
CA ASP A 138 -10.10 10.64 10.38
C ASP A 138 -9.70 11.97 9.72
N LYS A 139 -9.70 13.10 10.46
CA LYS A 139 -9.56 14.44 9.90
C LYS A 139 -8.16 15.03 9.98
N ILE A 140 -7.32 14.54 10.91
CA ILE A 140 -6.05 15.20 11.26
C ILE A 140 -4.87 14.82 10.36
N SER A 141 -5.02 13.85 9.46
CA SER A 141 -3.88 13.26 8.75
C SER A 141 -3.21 14.18 7.70
N ARG A 142 -3.89 15.30 7.33
CA ARG A 142 -3.33 16.42 6.54
C ARG A 142 -2.85 17.60 7.38
N HIS A 143 -2.80 17.43 8.68
CA HIS A 143 -2.42 18.45 9.65
C HIS A 143 -1.24 17.94 10.49
N PRO A 144 0.03 18.10 10.02
CA PRO A 144 1.21 17.60 10.71
C PRO A 144 1.28 17.97 12.20
N SER A 145 0.88 19.21 12.56
CA SER A 145 0.89 19.66 13.97
C SER A 145 -0.15 18.94 14.82
N GLN A 146 -1.38 18.78 14.32
CA GLN A 146 -2.46 18.08 15.02
C GLN A 146 -2.15 16.56 15.12
N LEU A 147 -1.58 15.99 14.06
CA LEU A 147 -1.16 14.59 14.05
C LEU A 147 -0.06 14.33 15.10
N ALA A 148 0.91 15.25 15.22
CA ALA A 148 1.94 15.18 16.27
C ALA A 148 1.33 15.22 17.68
N GLU A 149 0.39 16.13 17.92
CA GLU A 149 -0.30 16.27 19.22
C GLU A 149 -1.12 15.01 19.55
N ALA A 150 -1.88 14.48 18.59
CA ALA A 150 -2.65 13.25 18.77
C ALA A 150 -1.74 12.03 19.01
N THR A 151 -0.63 11.91 18.27
CA THR A 151 0.40 10.90 18.49
C THR A 151 0.97 10.99 19.92
N ARG A 152 1.31 12.19 20.40
CA ARG A 152 1.83 12.41 21.75
C ARG A 152 0.84 11.95 22.83
N LYS A 153 -0.43 12.30 22.68
CA LYS A 153 -1.48 11.85 23.61
C LYS A 153 -1.63 10.34 23.63
N PHE A 154 -1.59 9.71 22.45
CA PHE A 154 -1.68 8.26 22.32
C PHE A 154 -0.48 7.54 22.97
N LEU A 155 0.75 8.00 22.72
CA LEU A 155 1.96 7.42 23.31
C LEU A 155 2.01 7.56 24.83
N LYS A 156 1.55 8.70 25.38
CA LYS A 156 1.39 8.87 26.82
C LYS A 156 0.38 7.88 27.40
N MET A 157 -0.77 7.71 26.75
CA MET A 157 -1.78 6.71 27.15
C MET A 157 -1.18 5.29 27.18
N ALA A 158 -0.41 4.91 26.15
CA ALA A 158 0.25 3.60 26.11
C ALA A 158 1.24 3.42 27.27
N ARG A 159 2.02 4.46 27.59
CA ARG A 159 2.94 4.48 28.74
C ARG A 159 2.21 4.33 30.06
N ASP A 160 1.17 5.15 30.27
CA ASP A 160 0.41 5.18 31.53
C ASP A 160 -0.31 3.85 31.81
N GLN A 161 -0.73 3.15 30.76
CA GLN A 161 -1.34 1.83 30.83
C GLN A 161 -0.32 0.67 30.83
N GLY A 162 0.96 0.93 30.59
CA GLY A 162 2.00 -0.11 30.48
C GLY A 162 1.74 -1.10 29.36
N ARG A 163 1.07 -0.68 28.27
CA ARG A 163 0.68 -1.54 27.13
C ARG A 163 1.55 -1.28 25.92
N PRO A 164 1.90 -2.31 25.13
CA PRO A 164 2.48 -2.11 23.81
C PRO A 164 1.44 -1.46 22.89
N PHE A 165 1.88 -0.80 21.83
CA PHE A 165 0.97 -0.15 20.90
C PHE A 165 1.18 -0.57 19.46
N PHE A 166 0.09 -0.51 18.70
CA PHE A 166 0.05 -0.46 17.24
C PHE A 166 -0.51 0.90 16.82
N HIS A 167 0.40 1.79 16.42
CA HIS A 167 0.07 3.13 15.95
C HIS A 167 -0.06 3.11 14.44
N ASN A 168 -1.30 3.08 13.92
CA ASN A 168 -1.60 3.05 12.50
C ASN A 168 -1.94 4.46 12.01
N VAL A 169 -1.02 5.06 11.26
CA VAL A 169 -1.20 6.37 10.65
C VAL A 169 -1.39 6.21 9.14
N ASN A 170 -2.53 6.67 8.65
CA ASN A 170 -2.90 6.60 7.23
C ASN A 170 -3.04 8.04 6.71
N CYS A 171 -1.93 8.63 6.26
CA CYS A 171 -1.93 9.98 5.75
C CYS A 171 -2.73 10.07 4.45
N TYR A 172 -3.62 11.08 4.34
CA TYR A 172 -4.38 11.32 3.11
C TYR A 172 -3.51 11.85 1.97
N ASP A 173 -2.39 12.51 2.28
CA ASP A 173 -1.50 12.98 1.22
C ASP A 173 -0.68 11.82 0.62
N PRO A 174 -0.36 11.92 -0.69
CA PRO A 174 -0.68 12.99 -1.63
C PRO A 174 -2.00 12.84 -2.42
N HIS A 175 -3.01 12.12 -1.91
CA HIS A 175 -4.33 12.00 -2.57
C HIS A 175 -4.95 13.38 -2.88
N ARG A 176 -5.74 13.46 -3.96
CA ARG A 176 -6.54 14.65 -4.30
C ARG A 176 -7.44 15.11 -3.13
N PRO A 177 -7.78 16.43 -3.05
CA PRO A 177 -7.37 17.53 -3.93
C PRO A 177 -5.90 17.90 -3.74
N PHE A 178 -5.27 18.41 -4.82
CA PHE A 178 -3.88 18.84 -4.75
C PHE A 178 -3.78 20.32 -4.36
N ILE A 179 -2.80 20.65 -3.52
CA ILE A 179 -2.54 22.02 -3.05
C ILE A 179 -2.27 22.96 -4.23
N GLY A 180 -2.88 24.14 -4.19
CA GLY A 180 -2.64 25.22 -5.14
C GLY A 180 -3.31 25.06 -6.52
N ILE A 181 -4.01 23.97 -6.77
CA ILE A 181 -4.68 23.74 -8.08
C ILE A 181 -5.79 24.75 -8.33
N ASN A 182 -6.57 25.11 -7.30
CA ASN A 182 -7.66 26.08 -7.39
C ASN A 182 -7.24 27.49 -6.97
N GLY A 183 -5.94 27.73 -6.79
CA GLY A 183 -5.35 29.00 -6.41
C GLY A 183 -4.36 28.89 -5.25
N PRO A 184 -3.59 29.96 -4.98
CA PRO A 184 -2.49 29.91 -4.00
C PRO A 184 -2.95 29.76 -2.54
N ALA A 185 -4.21 30.04 -2.23
CA ALA A 185 -4.80 29.84 -0.90
C ALA A 185 -5.42 28.46 -0.69
N ASP A 186 -5.46 27.62 -1.75
CA ASP A 186 -6.03 26.28 -1.67
C ASP A 186 -5.02 25.31 -0.99
N LEU A 187 -5.26 25.05 0.28
CA LEU A 187 -4.47 24.12 1.10
C LEU A 187 -4.94 22.68 1.02
N ALA A 188 -5.87 22.35 0.12
CA ALA A 188 -6.43 21.02 -0.02
C ALA A 188 -6.89 20.45 1.34
N GLN A 189 -7.60 21.24 2.12
CA GLN A 189 -8.16 20.88 3.44
C GLN A 189 -7.12 20.44 4.48
N GLY A 190 -5.93 21.04 4.49
CA GLY A 190 -4.87 20.71 5.43
C GLY A 190 -4.04 21.92 5.86
N GLU A 191 -2.97 21.66 6.63
CA GLU A 191 -1.97 22.69 6.97
C GLU A 191 -1.09 23.02 5.77
N PRO A 192 -0.46 24.22 5.74
CA PRO A 192 0.55 24.54 4.73
C PRO A 192 1.71 23.55 4.80
N PRO A 193 2.24 23.11 3.65
CA PRO A 193 3.48 22.33 3.62
C PRO A 193 4.69 23.23 3.95
N SER A 194 5.77 22.63 4.41
CA SER A 194 7.03 23.35 4.66
C SER A 194 7.72 23.84 3.36
N ARG A 195 7.31 23.33 2.19
CA ARG A 195 7.79 23.75 0.87
C ARG A 195 6.69 23.60 -0.18
N TRP A 196 6.57 24.61 -1.04
CA TRP A 196 5.71 24.61 -2.22
C TRP A 196 6.51 24.26 -3.46
N ILE A 197 5.98 23.40 -4.32
CA ILE A 197 6.60 23.01 -5.59
C ILE A 197 5.94 23.78 -6.73
N LYS A 198 6.76 24.37 -7.58
CA LYS A 198 6.31 25.12 -8.77
C LYS A 198 6.38 24.26 -10.03
N PRO A 199 5.54 24.50 -11.05
CA PRO A 199 5.61 23.77 -12.33
C PRO A 199 6.99 23.78 -12.99
N GLU A 200 7.76 24.88 -12.83
CA GLU A 200 9.11 25.05 -13.39
C GLU A 200 10.15 24.15 -12.72
N GLU A 201 9.87 23.65 -11.52
CA GLU A 201 10.73 22.69 -10.80
C GLU A 201 10.55 21.26 -11.32
N ILE A 202 9.50 20.98 -12.10
CA ILE A 202 9.27 19.67 -12.70
C ILE A 202 10.22 19.50 -13.88
N THR A 203 11.44 19.05 -13.61
CA THR A 203 12.46 18.87 -14.65
C THR A 203 12.17 17.67 -15.55
N GLN A 204 11.47 16.66 -15.01
CA GLN A 204 11.08 15.46 -15.73
C GLN A 204 9.66 15.05 -15.36
N VAL A 205 8.80 14.93 -16.37
CA VAL A 205 7.47 14.33 -16.22
C VAL A 205 7.62 12.81 -16.14
N PRO A 206 6.88 12.11 -15.26
CA PRO A 206 6.90 10.65 -15.24
C PRO A 206 6.66 10.03 -16.61
N GLY A 207 7.50 9.08 -17.02
CA GLY A 207 7.55 8.58 -18.39
C GLY A 207 6.26 7.89 -18.89
N PHE A 208 5.33 7.56 -18.00
CA PHE A 208 4.02 7.03 -18.37
C PHE A 208 2.99 8.13 -18.70
N LEU A 209 3.30 9.41 -18.43
CA LEU A 209 2.49 10.57 -18.78
C LEU A 209 3.05 11.30 -20.02
N GLU A 210 2.25 12.18 -20.60
CA GLU A 210 2.67 13.08 -21.67
C GLU A 210 3.23 14.39 -21.07
N ASP A 211 4.21 14.99 -21.72
CA ASP A 211 4.81 16.26 -21.24
C ASP A 211 4.00 17.45 -21.80
N LEU A 212 3.00 17.87 -21.02
CA LEU A 212 2.13 19.00 -21.33
C LEU A 212 2.13 20.01 -20.17
N PRO A 213 1.95 21.32 -20.42
CA PRO A 213 1.98 22.36 -19.38
C PRO A 213 1.00 22.11 -18.22
N GLU A 214 -0.22 21.66 -18.54
CA GLU A 214 -1.26 21.37 -17.55
C GLU A 214 -0.87 20.18 -16.67
N ILE A 215 -0.14 19.19 -17.23
CA ILE A 215 0.36 18.02 -16.49
C ILE A 215 1.44 18.46 -15.51
N ARG A 216 2.38 19.32 -15.93
CA ARG A 216 3.39 19.90 -15.03
C ARG A 216 2.76 20.70 -13.90
N ARG A 217 1.69 21.46 -14.19
CA ARG A 217 0.92 22.19 -13.17
C ARG A 217 0.25 21.23 -12.17
N GLU A 218 -0.36 20.16 -12.63
CA GLU A 218 -1.01 19.18 -11.75
C GLU A 218 0.02 18.41 -10.91
N LEU A 219 1.16 18.03 -11.50
CA LEU A 219 2.28 17.41 -10.81
C LEU A 219 2.88 18.33 -9.72
N ALA A 220 2.96 19.63 -9.95
CA ALA A 220 3.44 20.57 -8.94
C ALA A 220 2.57 20.54 -7.68
N GLY A 221 1.23 20.52 -7.84
CA GLY A 221 0.30 20.36 -6.72
C GLY A 221 0.45 18.99 -6.04
N TYR A 222 0.59 17.92 -6.82
CA TYR A 222 0.84 16.58 -6.30
C TYR A 222 2.12 16.51 -5.47
N TYR A 223 3.26 17.00 -5.99
CA TYR A 223 4.52 17.00 -5.24
C TYR A 223 4.49 17.94 -4.02
N THR A 224 3.67 18.98 -4.05
CA THR A 224 3.41 19.81 -2.86
C THR A 224 2.70 19.01 -1.77
N ASN A 225 1.73 18.15 -2.14
CA ASN A 225 1.12 17.20 -1.19
C ASN A 225 2.12 16.15 -0.70
N VAL A 226 3.03 15.64 -1.55
CA VAL A 226 4.10 14.73 -1.13
C VAL A 226 5.01 15.38 -0.08
N ARG A 227 5.29 16.69 -0.22
CA ARG A 227 6.04 17.43 0.82
C ARG A 227 5.31 17.48 2.14
N ARG A 228 4.00 17.74 2.14
CA ARG A 228 3.21 17.75 3.39
C ARG A 228 3.09 16.35 4.02
N LEU A 229 3.03 15.31 3.21
CA LEU A 229 3.16 13.93 3.70
C LEU A 229 4.49 13.71 4.44
N ASP A 230 5.60 14.16 3.86
CA ASP A 230 6.92 14.05 4.49
C ASP A 230 6.99 14.84 5.80
N ASP A 231 6.39 16.04 5.84
CA ASP A 231 6.27 16.83 7.07
C ASP A 231 5.46 16.08 8.15
N ALA A 232 4.38 15.39 7.77
CA ALA A 232 3.56 14.60 8.69
C ALA A 232 4.32 13.41 9.26
N LEU A 233 5.05 12.66 8.42
CA LEU A 233 5.92 11.59 8.88
C LEU A 233 7.01 12.12 9.83
N GLY A 234 7.66 13.22 9.46
CA GLY A 234 8.68 13.87 10.30
C GLY A 234 8.14 14.27 11.67
N ALA A 235 6.92 14.80 11.73
CA ALA A 235 6.25 15.20 12.97
C ALA A 235 5.97 13.99 13.89
N VAL A 236 5.47 12.88 13.33
CA VAL A 236 5.22 11.64 14.08
C VAL A 236 6.52 11.01 14.61
N LEU A 237 7.55 10.91 13.77
CA LEU A 237 8.85 10.35 14.17
C LEU A 237 9.55 11.20 15.23
N LYS A 238 9.40 12.53 15.16
CA LYS A 238 9.90 13.44 16.20
C LYS A 238 9.23 13.17 17.55
N VAL A 239 7.90 13.05 17.58
CA VAL A 239 7.16 12.74 18.80
C VAL A 239 7.53 11.37 19.35
N LEU A 240 7.67 10.35 18.50
CA LEU A 240 8.10 9.01 18.90
C LEU A 240 9.46 9.04 19.64
N LYS A 241 10.38 9.88 19.16
CA LYS A 241 11.69 10.09 19.79
C LYS A 241 11.58 10.87 21.10
N GLU A 242 10.84 11.98 21.11
CA GLU A 242 10.66 12.84 22.31
C GLU A 242 9.99 12.10 23.44
N GLU A 243 9.04 11.19 23.14
CA GLU A 243 8.36 10.36 24.15
C GLU A 243 9.16 9.10 24.54
N GLY A 244 10.38 8.90 24.00
CA GLY A 244 11.28 7.82 24.40
C GLY A 244 10.93 6.44 23.86
N PHE A 245 10.11 6.35 22.80
CA PHE A 245 9.72 5.07 22.20
C PHE A 245 10.53 4.71 20.94
N ALA A 246 11.42 5.59 20.46
CA ALA A 246 12.10 5.39 19.18
C ALA A 246 12.93 4.11 19.12
N ASP A 247 13.54 3.69 20.23
CA ASP A 247 14.45 2.54 20.28
C ASP A 247 13.75 1.20 20.49
N ASN A 248 12.46 1.23 20.91
CA ASN A 248 11.63 0.03 21.12
C ASN A 248 10.41 0.01 20.17
N THR A 249 10.53 0.59 18.99
CA THR A 249 9.44 0.63 18.01
C THR A 249 9.95 0.19 16.62
N LEU A 250 9.29 -0.80 16.06
CA LEU A 250 9.35 -1.10 14.63
C LEU A 250 8.58 0.00 13.90
N VAL A 251 9.25 0.77 13.07
CA VAL A 251 8.64 1.74 12.16
C VAL A 251 8.58 1.13 10.77
N MET A 252 7.39 0.95 10.23
CA MET A 252 7.14 0.52 8.86
C MET A 252 6.43 1.64 8.12
N PHE A 253 7.10 2.22 7.15
CA PHE A 253 6.54 3.20 6.22
C PHE A 253 6.25 2.52 4.89
N TYR A 254 5.03 2.68 4.39
CA TYR A 254 4.65 2.29 3.04
C TYR A 254 4.10 3.49 2.28
N GLY A 255 4.94 4.03 1.39
CA GLY A 255 4.64 5.16 0.53
C GLY A 255 3.81 4.70 -0.67
N GLY A 256 2.52 5.02 -0.60
CA GLY A 256 1.52 4.67 -1.59
C GLY A 256 0.83 3.34 -1.29
N ASP A 257 -0.37 3.41 -0.74
CA ASP A 257 -1.29 2.27 -0.78
C ASP A 257 -1.51 1.80 -2.24
N HIS A 258 -1.26 2.68 -3.20
CA HIS A 258 -1.12 2.46 -4.65
C HIS A 258 -0.46 3.69 -5.29
N GLY A 259 -0.26 3.66 -6.63
CA GLY A 259 0.34 4.77 -7.37
C GLY A 259 -0.51 6.02 -7.42
N MET A 260 0.09 7.12 -7.92
CA MET A 260 -0.55 8.44 -7.99
C MET A 260 -1.87 8.45 -8.77
N SER A 261 -2.76 9.39 -8.44
CA SER A 261 -4.09 9.53 -9.07
C SER A 261 -4.01 10.19 -10.46
N PHE A 262 -3.26 9.56 -11.36
CA PHE A 262 -3.05 9.98 -12.74
C PHE A 262 -3.35 8.82 -13.69
N PRO A 263 -3.64 9.10 -14.99
CA PRO A 263 -3.78 8.04 -15.99
C PRO A 263 -2.57 7.09 -16.01
N PHE A 264 -2.81 5.79 -16.26
CA PHE A 264 -1.79 4.74 -16.26
C PHE A 264 -1.11 4.46 -14.89
N ALA A 265 -1.63 5.04 -13.80
CA ALA A 265 -1.20 4.73 -12.44
C ALA A 265 -2.38 4.16 -11.63
N LYS A 266 -2.90 4.83 -10.59
CA LYS A 266 -4.00 4.36 -9.74
C LYS A 266 -5.11 3.63 -10.53
N SER A 267 -5.73 2.63 -9.91
CA SER A 267 -6.86 1.86 -10.47
C SER A 267 -6.52 1.00 -11.69
N ASN A 268 -5.27 0.62 -11.85
CA ASN A 268 -4.79 -0.27 -12.91
C ASN A 268 -3.86 -1.34 -12.31
N ASP A 269 -3.28 -2.19 -13.19
CA ASP A 269 -2.28 -3.19 -12.80
C ASP A 269 -0.89 -2.94 -13.41
N TYR A 270 -0.58 -1.69 -13.78
CA TYR A 270 0.76 -1.29 -14.23
C TYR A 270 1.77 -1.21 -13.09
N GLU A 271 3.08 -1.17 -13.42
CA GLU A 271 4.17 -0.92 -12.46
C GLU A 271 3.88 0.33 -11.62
N ASN A 272 3.51 1.44 -12.30
CA ASN A 272 3.17 2.71 -11.66
C ASN A 272 1.83 2.70 -10.89
N SER A 273 1.04 1.63 -11.02
CA SER A 273 -0.20 1.48 -10.26
C SER A 273 0.05 0.84 -8.90
N SER A 274 0.98 -0.10 -8.82
CA SER A 274 1.10 -1.01 -7.70
C SER A 274 2.41 -0.91 -6.94
N ARG A 275 3.50 -0.40 -7.54
CA ARG A 275 4.79 -0.29 -6.85
C ARG A 275 4.79 0.83 -5.84
N GLY A 276 5.10 0.51 -4.58
CA GLY A 276 5.19 1.44 -3.46
C GLY A 276 6.57 1.47 -2.80
N ALA A 277 6.88 2.56 -2.11
CA ALA A 277 8.12 2.73 -1.37
C ALA A 277 7.99 2.13 0.04
N LEU A 278 8.63 0.98 0.30
CA LEU A 278 8.61 0.31 1.60
C LEU A 278 9.94 0.53 2.33
N MET A 279 9.86 1.12 3.53
CA MET A 279 10.99 1.31 4.43
C MET A 279 10.66 0.75 5.81
N ILE A 280 11.62 0.06 6.42
CA ILE A 280 11.49 -0.51 7.77
C ILE A 280 12.70 -0.10 8.59
N ARG A 281 12.44 0.60 9.72
CA ARG A 281 13.43 0.86 10.75
C ARG A 281 13.05 0.07 12.00
N TRP A 282 13.91 -0.84 12.41
CA TRP A 282 13.76 -1.59 13.64
C TRP A 282 15.12 -1.61 14.36
N PRO A 283 15.31 -0.75 15.36
CA PRO A 283 16.58 -0.64 16.07
C PRO A 283 17.06 -1.99 16.61
N GLY A 284 18.33 -2.29 16.38
CA GLY A 284 18.95 -3.58 16.75
C GLY A 284 18.64 -4.75 15.81
N VAL A 285 17.74 -4.59 14.84
CA VAL A 285 17.35 -5.64 13.89
C VAL A 285 17.68 -5.27 12.44
N THR A 286 17.16 -4.13 11.95
CA THR A 286 17.49 -3.67 10.59
C THR A 286 18.86 -3.00 10.54
N LYS A 287 19.61 -3.26 9.46
CA LYS A 287 20.88 -2.56 9.20
C LYS A 287 20.61 -1.25 8.48
N PRO A 288 21.13 -0.10 8.99
CA PRO A 288 20.96 1.19 8.34
C PRO A 288 21.48 1.24 6.91
N GLY A 289 20.72 1.90 6.03
CA GLY A 289 21.09 2.16 4.64
C GLY A 289 21.06 0.94 3.70
N VAL A 290 20.58 -0.20 4.16
CA VAL A 290 20.48 -1.40 3.31
C VAL A 290 19.30 -1.26 2.34
N VAL A 291 19.54 -1.69 1.10
CA VAL A 291 18.51 -1.79 0.06
C VAL A 291 18.35 -3.26 -0.31
N ASP A 292 17.17 -3.81 -0.08
CA ASP A 292 16.81 -5.14 -0.57
C ASP A 292 16.39 -5.03 -2.05
N THR A 293 17.19 -5.61 -2.92
CA THR A 293 16.93 -5.69 -4.37
C THR A 293 16.52 -7.08 -4.82
N ASN A 294 16.41 -8.03 -3.89
CA ASN A 294 16.24 -9.45 -4.20
C ASN A 294 14.80 -9.93 -4.11
N HIS A 295 14.07 -9.44 -3.13
CA HIS A 295 12.74 -9.96 -2.82
C HIS A 295 11.64 -9.04 -3.38
N LEU A 296 10.65 -9.65 -4.02
CA LEU A 296 9.41 -8.98 -4.38
C LEU A 296 8.41 -9.25 -3.26
N VAL A 297 8.05 -8.20 -2.50
CA VAL A 297 7.08 -8.27 -1.41
C VAL A 297 5.79 -7.54 -1.79
N SER A 298 4.68 -7.92 -1.18
CA SER A 298 3.39 -7.32 -1.47
C SER A 298 2.64 -6.95 -0.19
N THR A 299 1.67 -6.06 -0.30
CA THR A 299 0.85 -5.62 0.84
C THR A 299 0.08 -6.76 1.52
N ILE A 300 -0.15 -7.86 0.84
CA ILE A 300 -0.75 -9.07 1.41
C ILE A 300 0.16 -9.73 2.47
N ASP A 301 1.46 -9.45 2.41
CA ASP A 301 2.49 -10.01 3.28
C ASP A 301 2.70 -9.19 4.58
N PHE A 302 2.03 -8.02 4.71
CA PHE A 302 2.25 -7.11 5.84
C PHE A 302 1.71 -7.67 7.15
N ALA A 303 0.46 -8.15 7.16
CA ALA A 303 -0.12 -8.73 8.38
C ALA A 303 0.71 -9.89 8.95
N PRO A 304 1.08 -10.94 8.18
CA PRO A 304 1.90 -12.02 8.72
C PRO A 304 3.28 -11.55 9.17
N THR A 305 3.89 -10.56 8.51
CA THR A 305 5.20 -10.02 8.89
C THR A 305 5.14 -9.25 10.21
N LEU A 306 4.14 -8.40 10.39
CA LEU A 306 3.97 -7.62 11.62
C LEU A 306 3.59 -8.51 12.81
N LEU A 307 2.76 -9.55 12.59
CA LEU A 307 2.44 -10.53 13.64
C LEU A 307 3.66 -11.34 14.05
N GLU A 308 4.45 -11.83 13.11
CA GLU A 308 5.69 -12.55 13.42
C GLU A 308 6.69 -11.65 14.14
N ALA A 309 6.82 -10.37 13.74
CA ALA A 309 7.65 -9.39 14.44
C ALA A 309 7.20 -9.16 15.89
N ALA A 310 5.89 -9.18 16.15
CA ALA A 310 5.29 -9.08 17.46
C ALA A 310 5.37 -10.39 18.30
N GLY A 311 5.92 -11.48 17.71
CA GLY A 311 5.96 -12.80 18.36
C GLY A 311 4.59 -13.49 18.43
N LEU A 312 3.65 -13.10 17.57
CA LEU A 312 2.29 -13.64 17.55
C LEU A 312 2.10 -14.65 16.41
N PRO A 313 1.18 -15.61 16.57
CA PRO A 313 0.87 -16.55 15.50
C PRO A 313 0.24 -15.83 14.29
N PRO A 314 0.43 -16.36 13.07
CA PRO A 314 -0.23 -15.80 11.88
C PRO A 314 -1.74 -15.97 11.96
N LEU A 315 -2.47 -15.14 11.20
CA LEU A 315 -3.91 -15.31 11.00
C LEU A 315 -4.19 -16.64 10.29
N ALA A 316 -5.29 -17.30 10.64
CA ALA A 316 -5.64 -18.59 10.02
C ALA A 316 -6.01 -18.43 8.55
N GLY A 317 -5.51 -19.33 7.70
CA GLY A 317 -5.90 -19.43 6.30
C GLY A 317 -5.48 -18.25 5.40
N ILE A 318 -4.49 -17.45 5.81
CA ILE A 318 -3.98 -16.32 5.02
C ILE A 318 -3.28 -16.77 3.74
N ASP A 319 -3.25 -15.89 2.75
CA ASP A 319 -2.52 -16.08 1.49
C ASP A 319 -1.12 -15.48 1.53
N GLY A 320 -0.96 -14.40 2.30
CA GLY A 320 0.31 -13.70 2.48
C GLY A 320 1.33 -14.52 3.28
N ARG A 321 2.59 -14.19 3.11
CA ARG A 321 3.73 -14.83 3.78
C ARG A 321 4.55 -13.77 4.51
N SER A 322 5.17 -14.14 5.61
CA SER A 322 6.07 -13.21 6.32
C SER A 322 7.40 -13.05 5.58
N PHE A 323 7.78 -11.80 5.35
CA PHE A 323 9.12 -11.44 4.88
C PHE A 323 10.06 -10.97 6.01
N LEU A 324 9.70 -11.25 7.27
CA LEU A 324 10.53 -10.93 8.43
C LEU A 324 11.98 -11.48 8.32
N PRO A 325 12.24 -12.67 7.75
CA PRO A 325 13.60 -13.11 7.53
C PRO A 325 14.43 -12.15 6.66
N ALA A 326 13.84 -11.56 5.60
CA ALA A 326 14.51 -10.53 4.79
C ALA A 326 14.76 -9.24 5.59
N VAL A 327 13.81 -8.82 6.45
CA VAL A 327 14.01 -7.69 7.36
C VAL A 327 15.21 -7.90 8.27
N LYS A 328 15.47 -9.15 8.68
CA LYS A 328 16.63 -9.58 9.48
C LYS A 328 17.88 -9.82 8.63
N GLY A 329 17.84 -9.60 7.33
CA GLY A 329 18.97 -9.72 6.40
C GLY A 329 19.21 -11.12 5.82
N ALA A 330 18.24 -12.03 5.92
CA ALA A 330 18.31 -13.35 5.29
C ALA A 330 17.83 -13.29 3.84
N THR A 331 18.42 -14.14 2.99
CA THR A 331 17.93 -14.38 1.63
C THR A 331 16.81 -15.44 1.67
N MET A 332 15.70 -15.16 0.98
CA MET A 332 14.56 -16.07 0.90
C MET A 332 14.36 -16.56 -0.53
N THR A 333 13.89 -17.80 -0.70
CA THR A 333 13.52 -18.38 -2.00
C THR A 333 12.03 -18.22 -2.27
N GLY A 334 11.64 -18.14 -3.56
CA GLY A 334 10.24 -18.02 -3.97
C GLY A 334 9.63 -16.62 -3.72
N TRP A 335 10.47 -15.59 -3.67
CA TRP A 335 10.08 -14.18 -3.59
C TRP A 335 10.49 -13.42 -4.87
N ASP A 336 10.35 -14.08 -5.99
CA ASP A 336 10.75 -13.62 -7.33
C ASP A 336 9.59 -13.07 -8.15
N ARG A 337 8.36 -13.11 -7.61
CA ARG A 337 7.15 -12.61 -8.28
C ARG A 337 6.09 -12.16 -7.30
N VAL A 338 5.24 -11.26 -7.78
CA VAL A 338 4.02 -10.79 -7.09
C VAL A 338 2.83 -10.86 -8.03
N PHE A 339 1.64 -10.85 -7.42
CA PHE A 339 0.37 -10.83 -8.14
C PHE A 339 -0.44 -9.62 -7.71
N THR A 340 -0.94 -8.87 -8.69
CA THR A 340 -1.77 -7.70 -8.44
C THR A 340 -3.12 -7.84 -9.12
N PHE A 341 -4.12 -7.16 -8.56
CA PHE A 341 -5.52 -7.31 -8.93
C PHE A 341 -6.18 -5.94 -9.02
N TYR A 342 -7.09 -5.81 -9.92
CA TYR A 342 -8.07 -4.75 -9.90
C TYR A 342 -9.45 -5.36 -10.18
N ASN A 343 -10.49 -4.94 -9.47
CA ASN A 343 -11.83 -5.52 -9.68
C ASN A 343 -12.88 -4.46 -9.96
N ALA A 344 -13.01 -3.45 -9.12
CA ALA A 344 -14.09 -2.48 -9.25
C ALA A 344 -13.63 -1.07 -8.86
N ALA A 345 -14.05 -0.10 -9.64
CA ALA A 345 -14.02 1.31 -9.30
C ALA A 345 -15.12 1.67 -8.30
N PHE A 346 -15.03 2.89 -7.74
CA PHE A 346 -16.10 3.46 -6.95
C PHE A 346 -17.45 3.38 -7.71
N GLY A 347 -18.52 3.04 -7.01
CA GLY A 347 -19.85 2.87 -7.61
C GLY A 347 -20.07 1.50 -8.28
N ASN A 348 -19.29 0.47 -7.92
CA ASN A 348 -19.46 -0.91 -8.37
C ASN A 348 -19.30 -1.10 -9.90
N LYS A 349 -18.50 -0.26 -10.54
CA LYS A 349 -18.12 -0.48 -11.94
C LYS A 349 -17.03 -1.55 -12.00
N TRP A 350 -17.41 -2.75 -12.42
CA TRP A 350 -16.50 -3.88 -12.55
C TRP A 350 -15.60 -3.74 -13.79
N LEU A 351 -14.31 -3.67 -13.52
CA LEU A 351 -13.23 -3.60 -14.52
C LEU A 351 -12.12 -4.59 -14.14
N PRO A 352 -12.41 -5.89 -14.03
CA PRO A 352 -11.46 -6.87 -13.48
C PRO A 352 -10.21 -7.00 -14.32
N MET A 353 -9.06 -6.87 -13.65
CA MET A 353 -7.72 -7.09 -14.20
C MET A 353 -6.95 -8.03 -13.27
N ARG A 354 -6.00 -8.78 -13.82
CA ARG A 354 -5.08 -9.65 -13.09
C ARG A 354 -3.69 -9.50 -13.66
N CYS A 355 -2.71 -9.40 -12.81
CA CYS A 355 -1.33 -9.28 -13.22
C CYS A 355 -0.43 -10.23 -12.44
N VAL A 356 0.53 -10.81 -13.11
CA VAL A 356 1.72 -11.41 -12.51
C VAL A 356 2.94 -10.60 -12.92
N ARG A 357 3.80 -10.29 -11.96
CA ARG A 357 4.99 -9.48 -12.18
C ARG A 357 6.22 -10.11 -11.56
N THR A 358 7.32 -10.09 -12.30
CA THR A 358 8.69 -10.35 -11.82
C THR A 358 9.46 -9.03 -11.77
N LYS A 359 10.77 -9.07 -11.47
CA LYS A 359 11.62 -7.86 -11.54
C LYS A 359 11.65 -7.21 -12.92
N ASP A 360 11.57 -8.05 -13.96
CA ASP A 360 11.87 -7.67 -15.33
C ASP A 360 10.69 -7.81 -16.28
N ARG A 361 9.58 -8.41 -15.84
CA ARG A 361 8.43 -8.71 -16.69
C ARG A 361 7.12 -8.41 -15.99
N SER A 362 6.14 -8.01 -16.80
CA SER A 362 4.76 -7.83 -16.37
C SER A 362 3.84 -8.44 -17.42
N TYR A 363 2.93 -9.29 -16.96
CA TYR A 363 1.82 -9.81 -17.78
C TYR A 363 0.51 -9.39 -17.13
N ILE A 364 -0.37 -8.75 -17.90
CA ILE A 364 -1.65 -8.24 -17.45
C ILE A 364 -2.77 -8.85 -18.30
N TRP A 365 -3.79 -9.38 -17.63
CA TRP A 365 -5.05 -9.80 -18.25
C TRP A 365 -6.16 -8.82 -17.88
N ASN A 366 -6.72 -8.15 -18.90
CA ASN A 366 -7.84 -7.21 -18.77
C ASN A 366 -9.15 -7.93 -19.08
N ALA A 367 -9.70 -8.65 -18.15
CA ALA A 367 -10.93 -9.43 -18.32
C ALA A 367 -12.13 -8.57 -18.78
N TRP A 368 -12.14 -7.30 -18.43
CA TRP A 368 -13.21 -6.35 -18.80
C TRP A 368 -13.11 -5.84 -20.25
N SER A 369 -11.92 -5.92 -20.87
CA SER A 369 -11.67 -5.36 -22.21
C SER A 369 -12.31 -6.23 -23.28
N ASP A 370 -13.42 -5.77 -23.85
CA ASP A 370 -14.21 -6.43 -24.89
C ASP A 370 -14.25 -5.63 -26.20
N GLY A 371 -13.48 -4.53 -26.29
CA GLY A 371 -13.44 -3.60 -27.42
C GLY A 371 -14.64 -2.63 -27.48
N LYS A 372 -15.59 -2.70 -26.55
CA LYS A 372 -16.80 -1.86 -26.51
C LYS A 372 -16.87 -1.05 -25.21
N ARG A 373 -16.55 -1.68 -24.07
CA ARG A 373 -16.52 -1.01 -22.77
C ARG A 373 -15.42 0.05 -22.75
N GLN A 374 -15.69 1.13 -22.06
CA GLN A 374 -14.72 2.19 -21.82
C GLN A 374 -14.30 2.19 -20.36
N TYR A 375 -13.01 2.26 -20.15
CA TYR A 375 -12.41 2.48 -18.85
C TYR A 375 -12.79 3.86 -18.33
N GLN A 376 -13.27 3.92 -17.09
CA GLN A 376 -13.62 5.17 -16.44
C GLN A 376 -13.40 5.04 -14.93
N THR A 377 -12.44 5.79 -14.42
CA THR A 377 -12.10 5.86 -13.00
C THR A 377 -11.77 7.29 -12.58
N GLU A 378 -11.58 7.51 -11.28
CA GLU A 378 -11.35 8.83 -10.69
C GLU A 378 -10.09 9.55 -11.20
N ASN A 379 -9.07 8.81 -11.62
CA ASN A 379 -7.83 9.39 -12.15
C ASN A 379 -8.01 10.13 -13.49
N MET A 380 -9.18 10.00 -14.12
CA MET A 380 -9.57 10.78 -15.32
C MET A 380 -10.24 12.12 -14.99
N ALA A 381 -10.45 12.44 -13.71
CA ALA A 381 -11.09 13.70 -13.31
C ALA A 381 -10.14 14.91 -13.34
N GLY A 382 -8.81 14.67 -13.35
CA GLY A 382 -7.77 15.70 -13.22
C GLY A 382 -7.50 16.53 -14.47
N LEU A 383 -6.58 17.48 -14.33
CA LEU A 383 -6.10 18.32 -15.44
C LEU A 383 -5.38 17.48 -16.49
N THR A 384 -4.61 16.48 -16.06
CA THR A 384 -3.83 15.60 -16.94
C THR A 384 -4.69 14.93 -18.01
N TRP A 385 -5.78 14.27 -17.61
CA TRP A 385 -6.63 13.60 -18.59
C TRP A 385 -7.30 14.59 -19.56
N LYS A 386 -7.74 15.73 -19.06
CA LYS A 386 -8.32 16.80 -19.89
C LYS A 386 -7.32 17.33 -20.91
N ALA A 387 -6.07 17.56 -20.48
CA ALA A 387 -5.00 18.01 -21.36
C ALA A 387 -4.64 16.96 -22.43
N MET A 388 -4.55 15.69 -22.04
CA MET A 388 -4.30 14.59 -22.98
C MET A 388 -5.41 14.50 -24.06
N LEU A 389 -6.69 14.62 -23.66
CA LEU A 389 -7.80 14.63 -24.62
C LEU A 389 -7.76 15.84 -25.57
N ALA A 390 -7.43 17.02 -25.05
CA ALA A 390 -7.27 18.21 -25.89
C ALA A 390 -6.13 18.07 -26.89
N ALA A 391 -4.97 17.58 -26.44
CA ALA A 391 -3.80 17.35 -27.29
C ALA A 391 -4.04 16.22 -28.32
N ALA A 392 -4.85 15.22 -28.00
CA ALA A 392 -5.21 14.14 -28.91
C ALA A 392 -5.94 14.62 -30.18
N ALA A 393 -6.57 15.79 -30.15
CA ALA A 393 -7.23 16.36 -31.33
C ALA A 393 -6.26 16.68 -32.47
N THR A 394 -4.99 16.96 -32.17
CA THR A 394 -3.97 17.37 -33.13
C THR A 394 -2.71 16.50 -33.13
N ASN A 395 -2.55 15.62 -32.12
CA ASN A 395 -1.39 14.74 -32.00
C ASN A 395 -1.82 13.26 -32.09
N PRO A 396 -1.54 12.57 -33.20
CA PRO A 396 -1.92 11.16 -33.39
C PRO A 396 -1.33 10.20 -32.35
N ALA A 397 -0.12 10.45 -31.85
CA ALA A 397 0.51 9.60 -30.82
C ALA A 397 -0.22 9.71 -29.49
N ILE A 398 -0.59 10.92 -29.06
CA ILE A 398 -1.39 11.14 -27.86
C ILE A 398 -2.80 10.57 -28.05
N LYS A 399 -3.37 10.70 -29.24
CA LYS A 399 -4.67 10.07 -29.56
C LYS A 399 -4.62 8.55 -29.39
N ALA A 400 -3.62 7.90 -29.96
CA ALA A 400 -3.45 6.45 -29.83
C ALA A 400 -3.31 6.05 -28.34
N ARG A 401 -2.59 6.85 -27.55
CA ARG A 401 -2.40 6.61 -26.11
C ARG A 401 -3.71 6.78 -25.31
N THR A 402 -4.52 7.81 -25.63
CA THR A 402 -5.82 8.01 -24.99
C THR A 402 -6.83 6.95 -25.39
N ASP A 403 -6.88 6.55 -26.66
CA ASP A 403 -7.74 5.47 -27.16
C ASP A 403 -7.36 4.13 -26.48
N PHE A 404 -6.07 3.84 -26.38
CA PHE A 404 -5.58 2.66 -25.66
C PHE A 404 -5.99 2.71 -24.18
N TYR A 405 -5.90 3.86 -23.52
CA TYR A 405 -6.32 3.99 -22.12
C TYR A 405 -7.80 3.72 -21.92
N LEU A 406 -8.65 4.17 -22.85
CA LEU A 406 -10.10 3.97 -22.79
C LEU A 406 -10.54 2.53 -23.04
N HIS A 407 -9.89 1.83 -23.96
CA HIS A 407 -10.39 0.53 -24.43
C HIS A 407 -9.53 -0.65 -24.00
N ARG A 408 -8.23 -0.46 -23.77
CA ARG A 408 -7.26 -1.52 -23.54
C ARG A 408 -7.28 -2.60 -24.62
N VAL A 409 -6.49 -3.61 -24.38
CA VAL A 409 -6.54 -4.90 -25.06
C VAL A 409 -6.70 -6.01 -24.03
N PRO A 410 -7.20 -7.21 -24.40
CA PRO A 410 -7.43 -8.30 -23.45
C PRO A 410 -6.18 -8.74 -22.68
N GLU A 411 -5.02 -8.73 -23.33
CA GLU A 411 -3.76 -9.14 -22.74
C GLU A 411 -2.64 -8.14 -23.05
N GLU A 412 -1.79 -7.89 -22.05
CA GLU A 412 -0.64 -7.02 -22.19
C GLU A 412 0.60 -7.73 -21.61
N PHE A 413 1.76 -7.55 -22.26
CA PHE A 413 3.05 -8.07 -21.78
C PHE A 413 4.15 -7.02 -21.97
N TYR A 414 4.94 -6.80 -20.93
CA TYR A 414 5.95 -5.75 -20.91
C TYR A 414 7.32 -6.24 -20.41
N ASP A 415 8.38 -5.68 -20.98
CA ASP A 415 9.75 -5.84 -20.57
C ASP A 415 10.17 -4.66 -19.67
N LEU A 416 10.05 -4.85 -18.36
CA LEU A 416 10.34 -3.82 -17.35
C LEU A 416 11.83 -3.46 -17.25
N SER A 417 12.73 -4.26 -17.81
CA SER A 417 14.16 -3.92 -17.86
C SER A 417 14.43 -2.74 -18.79
N ASN A 418 13.61 -2.59 -19.84
CA ASN A 418 13.77 -1.57 -20.87
C ASN A 418 12.63 -0.55 -20.88
N ASP A 419 11.43 -0.91 -20.39
CA ASP A 419 10.23 -0.09 -20.41
C ASP A 419 9.44 -0.20 -19.09
N ARG A 420 9.94 0.43 -18.02
CA ARG A 420 9.25 0.48 -16.72
C ARG A 420 7.95 1.29 -16.74
N CYS A 421 7.73 2.06 -17.80
CA CYS A 421 6.50 2.84 -17.97
C CYS A 421 5.40 2.08 -18.74
N GLU A 422 5.70 0.83 -19.16
CA GLU A 422 4.77 -0.07 -19.81
C GLU A 422 4.05 0.59 -21.01
N ARG A 423 4.86 1.22 -21.87
CA ARG A 423 4.35 1.92 -23.08
C ARG A 423 4.27 1.03 -24.31
N THR A 424 5.11 -0.02 -24.39
CA THR A 424 5.22 -0.91 -25.54
C THR A 424 4.72 -2.30 -25.20
N ASN A 425 3.49 -2.61 -25.59
CA ASN A 425 2.91 -3.94 -25.38
C ASN A 425 3.52 -4.98 -26.34
N LEU A 426 4.21 -5.96 -25.78
CA LEU A 426 4.92 -7.02 -26.51
C LEU A 426 4.12 -8.34 -26.58
N ILE A 427 2.82 -8.33 -26.31
CA ILE A 427 1.97 -9.55 -26.27
C ILE A 427 1.97 -10.30 -27.61
N GLY A 428 2.12 -9.59 -28.72
CA GLY A 428 2.15 -10.16 -30.07
C GLY A 428 3.52 -10.61 -30.56
N GLU A 429 4.60 -10.43 -29.77
CA GLU A 429 5.96 -10.74 -30.20
C GLU A 429 6.22 -12.26 -30.24
N PRO A 430 6.55 -12.86 -31.39
CA PRO A 430 6.74 -14.31 -31.49
C PRO A 430 7.86 -14.84 -30.58
N SER A 431 8.94 -14.07 -30.41
CA SER A 431 10.09 -14.45 -29.57
C SER A 431 9.77 -14.46 -28.07
N ARG A 432 8.64 -13.89 -27.63
CA ARG A 432 8.23 -13.80 -26.22
C ARG A 432 7.13 -14.80 -25.85
N GLN A 433 6.57 -15.56 -26.79
CA GLN A 433 5.40 -16.41 -26.52
C GLN A 433 5.63 -17.47 -25.44
N ALA A 434 6.82 -18.07 -25.37
CA ALA A 434 7.14 -19.05 -24.33
C ALA A 434 7.17 -18.39 -22.92
N GLU A 435 7.71 -17.19 -22.81
CA GLU A 435 7.76 -16.41 -21.56
C GLU A 435 6.35 -15.95 -21.14
N ILE A 436 5.56 -15.46 -22.08
CA ILE A 436 4.16 -15.08 -21.86
C ILE A 436 3.35 -16.27 -21.36
N GLU A 437 3.50 -17.45 -21.99
CA GLU A 437 2.75 -18.65 -21.56
C GLU A 437 3.17 -19.10 -20.16
N ALA A 438 4.45 -19.04 -19.80
CA ALA A 438 4.89 -19.33 -18.44
C ALA A 438 4.22 -18.41 -17.41
N MET A 439 4.13 -17.10 -17.69
CA MET A 439 3.46 -16.15 -16.80
C MET A 439 1.94 -16.37 -16.73
N ARG A 440 1.30 -16.77 -17.82
CA ARG A 440 -0.10 -17.19 -17.84
C ARG A 440 -0.35 -18.38 -16.91
N GLN A 441 0.53 -19.37 -16.96
CA GLN A 441 0.44 -20.56 -16.09
C GLN A 441 0.65 -20.22 -14.61
N ASP A 442 1.59 -19.33 -14.30
CA ASP A 442 1.80 -18.82 -12.93
C ASP A 442 0.53 -18.14 -12.39
N LEU A 443 -0.08 -17.25 -13.19
CA LEU A 443 -1.30 -16.56 -12.82
C LEU A 443 -2.48 -17.52 -12.66
N LEU A 444 -2.65 -18.47 -13.58
CA LEU A 444 -3.71 -19.48 -13.50
C LEU A 444 -3.56 -20.37 -12.26
N ALA A 445 -2.33 -20.76 -11.94
CA ALA A 445 -2.03 -21.56 -10.75
C ALA A 445 -2.41 -20.80 -9.46
N LEU A 446 -2.13 -19.51 -9.39
CA LEU A 446 -2.56 -18.68 -8.27
C LEU A 446 -4.10 -18.60 -8.19
N MET A 447 -4.76 -18.27 -9.30
CA MET A 447 -6.21 -18.13 -9.37
C MET A 447 -6.93 -19.42 -8.93
N ARG A 448 -6.45 -20.58 -9.37
CA ARG A 448 -6.96 -21.91 -8.94
C ARG A 448 -6.76 -22.13 -7.45
N ARG A 449 -5.56 -21.86 -6.94
CA ARG A 449 -5.22 -22.07 -5.53
C ARG A 449 -6.06 -21.21 -4.58
N THR A 450 -6.36 -19.97 -4.99
CA THR A 450 -7.09 -19.01 -4.16
C THR A 450 -8.59 -18.98 -4.40
N GLY A 451 -9.09 -19.69 -5.41
CA GLY A 451 -10.50 -19.70 -5.78
C GLY A 451 -10.97 -18.38 -6.38
N ASP A 452 -10.15 -17.75 -7.23
CA ASP A 452 -10.51 -16.52 -7.92
C ASP A 452 -11.76 -16.78 -8.80
N PRO A 453 -12.84 -15.97 -8.71
CA PRO A 453 -14.06 -16.17 -9.49
C PRO A 453 -13.86 -16.11 -11.00
N PHE A 454 -12.76 -15.48 -11.47
CA PHE A 454 -12.45 -15.39 -12.89
C PHE A 454 -11.57 -16.55 -13.41
N THR A 455 -11.29 -17.58 -12.59
CA THR A 455 -10.38 -18.69 -12.95
C THR A 455 -10.76 -19.36 -14.27
N GLU A 456 -12.02 -19.76 -14.43
CA GLU A 456 -12.51 -20.43 -15.65
C GLU A 456 -12.49 -19.48 -16.86
N ALA A 457 -12.82 -18.20 -16.64
CA ALA A 457 -12.77 -17.21 -17.69
C ALA A 457 -11.33 -16.95 -18.17
N PHE A 458 -10.35 -17.04 -17.27
CA PHE A 458 -8.93 -16.91 -17.64
C PHE A 458 -8.39 -18.18 -18.31
N ALA A 459 -8.77 -19.37 -17.82
CA ALA A 459 -8.36 -20.65 -18.40
C ALA A 459 -8.84 -20.78 -19.87
N HIS A 460 -10.02 -20.21 -20.16
CA HIS A 460 -10.68 -20.25 -21.47
C HIS A 460 -10.87 -18.81 -22.03
N ARG A 461 -9.82 -17.97 -21.95
CA ARG A 461 -9.87 -16.54 -22.26
C ARG A 461 -10.28 -16.18 -23.68
N ASP A 462 -10.24 -17.15 -24.60
CA ASP A 462 -10.77 -16.99 -25.94
C ASP A 462 -12.32 -17.02 -25.96
N ASN A 463 -12.95 -17.58 -24.93
CA ASN A 463 -14.41 -17.59 -24.78
C ASN A 463 -14.90 -16.31 -24.08
N LYS A 464 -15.33 -15.33 -24.88
CA LYS A 464 -15.75 -13.99 -24.41
C LYS A 464 -17.04 -14.01 -23.57
N ASP A 465 -17.81 -15.12 -23.56
CA ASP A 465 -19.08 -15.20 -22.85
C ASP A 465 -18.92 -15.53 -21.35
N LEU A 466 -17.74 -15.99 -20.93
CA LEU A 466 -17.51 -16.40 -19.54
C LEU A 466 -17.43 -15.18 -18.59
N VAL A 467 -16.74 -14.13 -18.99
CA VAL A 467 -16.58 -12.91 -18.15
C VAL A 467 -17.92 -12.25 -17.81
N PRO A 468 -18.86 -12.04 -18.76
CA PRO A 468 -20.21 -11.53 -18.44
C PRO A 468 -20.97 -12.37 -17.42
N GLY A 469 -20.82 -13.69 -17.45
CA GLY A 469 -21.41 -14.60 -16.48
C GLY A 469 -20.91 -14.35 -15.06
N VAL A 470 -19.58 -14.25 -14.88
CA VAL A 470 -18.95 -13.93 -13.60
C VAL A 470 -19.38 -12.54 -13.11
N LEU A 471 -19.41 -11.54 -13.98
CA LEU A 471 -19.83 -10.18 -13.61
C LEU A 471 -21.29 -10.14 -13.15
N LYS A 472 -22.18 -10.91 -13.78
CA LYS A 472 -23.58 -11.05 -13.33
C LYS A 472 -23.67 -11.64 -11.94
N GLN A 473 -22.88 -12.67 -11.63
CA GLN A 473 -22.81 -13.27 -10.29
C GLN A 473 -22.32 -12.25 -9.26
N LEU A 474 -21.22 -11.54 -9.54
CA LEU A 474 -20.68 -10.52 -8.65
C LEU A 474 -21.67 -9.36 -8.42
N ASN A 475 -22.40 -8.93 -9.45
CA ASN A 475 -23.46 -7.94 -9.29
C ASN A 475 -24.58 -8.44 -8.37
N THR A 476 -24.91 -9.73 -8.40
CA THR A 476 -25.89 -10.30 -7.48
C THR A 476 -25.36 -10.32 -6.05
N GLU A 477 -24.10 -10.70 -5.86
CA GLU A 477 -23.48 -10.81 -4.53
C GLU A 477 -23.23 -9.43 -3.89
N TYR A 478 -22.76 -8.45 -4.66
CA TYR A 478 -22.31 -7.15 -4.18
C TYR A 478 -23.23 -5.97 -4.55
N GLY A 479 -24.11 -6.11 -5.53
CA GLY A 479 -24.92 -5.03 -6.10
C GLY A 479 -25.98 -4.42 -5.17
N GLY A 480 -26.39 -5.14 -4.12
CA GLY A 480 -27.29 -4.62 -3.07
C GLY A 480 -26.54 -3.91 -1.92
N LYS A 481 -25.23 -4.04 -1.85
CA LYS A 481 -24.39 -3.44 -0.82
C LYS A 481 -23.98 -2.04 -1.30
N LYS A 482 -24.66 -0.99 -0.82
CA LYS A 482 -24.19 0.39 -1.06
C LYS A 482 -22.83 0.53 -0.41
N PRO A 483 -21.81 1.05 -1.14
CA PRO A 483 -20.59 1.49 -0.49
C PRO A 483 -20.96 2.51 0.60
N PRO A 484 -20.19 2.57 1.72
CA PRO A 484 -20.37 3.63 2.71
C PRO A 484 -20.40 4.95 1.94
N LYS A 485 -21.40 5.80 2.22
CA LYS A 485 -21.38 7.15 1.64
C LYS A 485 -20.11 7.80 2.14
N GLU A 486 -19.19 8.12 1.24
CA GLU A 486 -18.20 9.14 1.52
C GLU A 486 -19.00 10.36 1.95
N LYS A 487 -18.96 10.70 3.23
CA LYS A 487 -19.38 12.03 3.65
C LYS A 487 -18.33 12.94 3.05
N THR A 488 -18.63 13.49 1.88
CA THR A 488 -17.97 14.70 1.41
C THR A 488 -18.05 15.65 2.58
N ALA A 489 -16.90 15.97 3.15
CA ALA A 489 -16.82 17.04 4.13
C ALA A 489 -17.26 18.31 3.39
N GLU A 490 -18.50 18.76 3.69
CA GLU A 490 -18.95 20.13 3.38
C GLU A 490 -18.12 21.13 4.17
#